data_7314782603a65f06272eb69933eb3dc6
#
_entry.id   7314782603a65f06272eb69933eb3dc6
#
_cell.length_a   1.000
_cell.length_b   1.000
_cell.length_c   1.000
_cell.angle_alpha   90.00
_cell.angle_beta   90.00
_cell.angle_gamma   90.00
#
_symmetry.space_group_name_H-M   'P 1'
#
loop_
_entity.id
_entity.type
_entity.pdbx_description
1 polymer ?
#
loop_
_entity_poly.entity_id
_entity_poly.type
_entity_poly.pdbx_seq_one_letter_code
_entity_poly.pdbx_strand_id
1 'polypeptide(L)'
;MQEGRVVSYASRQLKPHELNYATHDLELAAVVHALKTWRHFLIGNHCEVYTDHKSLKYIFTQKELNLRQRRWLELIKDYDIRLHYHPGKANVVADALSRKSHVNTLMTGELPQELAEDLRELCLEIVPRGYLATLEI
;
A
#
# COMPACT_ATOMS: atom_id res chain seq x y z
N MET A 1 -8.38 -7.24 5.17
CA MET A 1 -9.41 -8.21 4.72
C MET A 1 -10.06 -8.83 5.94
N GLN A 2 -11.32 -9.09 5.88
CA GLN A 2 -12.09 -9.78 6.92
C GLN A 2 -13.03 -10.77 6.24
N GLU A 3 -13.04 -12.02 6.72
CA GLU A 3 -13.86 -13.11 6.14
C GLU A 3 -13.70 -13.27 4.62
N GLY A 4 -12.47 -13.13 4.12
CA GLY A 4 -12.15 -13.22 2.69
C GLY A 4 -12.56 -12.02 1.83
N ARG A 5 -13.10 -10.96 2.44
CA ARG A 5 -13.51 -9.73 1.75
C ARG A 5 -12.56 -8.58 2.08
N VAL A 6 -12.30 -7.73 1.10
CA VAL A 6 -11.53 -6.51 1.31
C VAL A 6 -12.38 -5.49 2.05
N VAL A 7 -11.86 -4.96 3.15
CA VAL A 7 -12.51 -3.90 3.94
C VAL A 7 -12.06 -2.53 3.46
N SER A 8 -10.76 -2.36 3.21
CA SER A 8 -10.19 -1.10 2.77
C SER A 8 -8.85 -1.32 2.06
N TYR A 9 -8.49 -0.38 1.22
CA TYR A 9 -7.18 -0.30 0.56
C TYR A 9 -6.40 0.89 1.11
N ALA A 10 -5.07 0.78 1.16
CA ALA A 10 -4.18 1.89 1.46
C ALA A 10 -2.91 1.79 0.63
N SER A 11 -2.52 2.91 0.07
CA SER A 11 -1.21 3.11 -0.52
C SER A 11 -0.83 4.59 -0.41
N ARG A 12 0.45 4.90 -0.55
CA ARG A 12 0.92 6.27 -0.63
C ARG A 12 2.21 6.34 -1.45
N GLN A 13 2.50 7.51 -1.96
CA GLN A 13 3.80 7.75 -2.59
C GLN A 13 4.91 7.78 -1.54
N LEU A 14 6.10 7.30 -1.94
CA LEU A 14 7.30 7.40 -1.12
C LEU A 14 7.73 8.86 -1.00
N LYS A 15 8.14 9.25 0.20
CA LYS A 15 8.78 10.54 0.42
C LYS A 15 10.18 10.54 -0.20
N PRO A 16 10.76 11.71 -0.55
CA PRO A 16 12.08 11.78 -1.19
C PRO A 16 13.17 11.01 -0.45
N HIS A 17 13.19 11.05 0.88
CA HIS A 17 14.17 10.32 1.68
C HIS A 17 13.91 8.81 1.77
N GLU A 18 12.69 8.36 1.48
CA GLU A 18 12.32 6.94 1.49
C GLU A 18 12.73 6.24 0.18
N LEU A 19 12.96 6.99 -0.90
CA LEU A 19 13.39 6.42 -2.19
C LEU A 19 14.72 5.66 -2.11
N ASN A 20 15.56 6.02 -1.14
CA ASN A 20 16.87 5.41 -0.91
C ASN A 20 16.83 4.26 0.12
N TYR A 21 15.65 3.85 0.57
CA TYR A 21 15.53 2.76 1.52
C TYR A 21 15.77 1.41 0.84
N ALA A 22 16.40 0.50 1.56
CA ALA A 22 16.51 -0.89 1.11
C ALA A 22 15.10 -1.52 0.97
N THR A 23 14.95 -2.49 0.08
CA THR A 23 13.65 -3.11 -0.23
C THR A 23 12.92 -3.61 1.03
N HIS A 24 13.65 -4.28 1.95
CA HIS A 24 13.05 -4.76 3.20
C HIS A 24 12.57 -3.62 4.12
N ASP A 25 13.21 -2.45 4.07
CA ASP A 25 12.78 -1.26 4.81
C ASP A 25 11.53 -0.63 4.18
N LEU A 26 11.41 -0.64 2.84
CA LEU A 26 10.22 -0.19 2.13
C LEU A 26 9.00 -1.06 2.48
N GLU A 27 9.19 -2.37 2.50
CA GLU A 27 8.14 -3.31 2.88
C GLU A 27 7.70 -3.10 4.34
N LEU A 28 8.66 -2.95 5.25
CA LEU A 28 8.35 -2.65 6.65
C LEU A 28 7.65 -1.30 6.81
N ALA A 29 8.05 -0.29 6.03
CA ALA A 29 7.39 1.01 6.01
C ALA A 29 5.94 0.92 5.54
N ALA A 30 5.63 0.03 4.59
CA ALA A 30 4.26 -0.22 4.14
C ALA A 30 3.41 -0.84 5.25
N VAL A 31 3.95 -1.82 5.97
CA VAL A 31 3.27 -2.42 7.14
C VAL A 31 3.00 -1.35 8.21
N VAL A 32 4.01 -0.56 8.56
CA VAL A 32 3.86 0.53 9.55
C VAL A 32 2.84 1.57 9.11
N HIS A 33 2.80 1.89 7.81
CA HIS A 33 1.80 2.80 7.27
C HIS A 33 0.38 2.26 7.45
N ALA A 34 0.14 1.01 7.07
CA ALA A 34 -1.16 0.36 7.24
C ALA A 34 -1.58 0.31 8.71
N LEU A 35 -0.68 -0.07 9.62
CA LEU A 35 -0.96 -0.11 11.05
C LEU A 35 -1.34 1.24 11.63
N LYS A 36 -0.69 2.32 11.19
CA LYS A 36 -1.04 3.68 11.60
C LYS A 36 -2.38 4.12 11.05
N THR A 37 -2.65 3.82 9.77
CA THR A 37 -3.89 4.20 9.10
C THR A 37 -5.10 3.54 9.75
N TRP A 38 -4.98 2.27 10.13
CA TRP A 38 -6.08 1.49 10.70
C TRP A 38 -5.91 1.20 12.20
N ARG A 39 -5.17 2.05 12.90
CA ARG A 39 -4.86 1.86 14.33
C ARG A 39 -6.10 1.54 15.18
N HIS A 40 -7.19 2.28 14.97
CA HIS A 40 -8.41 2.13 15.77
C HIS A 40 -9.07 0.76 15.63
N PHE A 41 -8.84 0.08 14.50
CA PHE A 41 -9.42 -1.24 14.24
C PHE A 41 -8.47 -2.39 14.61
N LEU A 42 -7.16 -2.13 14.62
CA LEU A 42 -6.15 -3.17 14.76
C LEU A 42 -5.62 -3.31 16.19
N ILE A 43 -5.67 -2.26 17.01
CA ILE A 43 -5.26 -2.34 18.42
C ILE A 43 -6.23 -3.24 19.17
N GLY A 44 -5.66 -4.23 19.90
CA GLY A 44 -6.42 -5.19 20.68
C GLY A 44 -7.03 -6.33 19.88
N ASN A 45 -6.86 -6.35 18.56
CA ASN A 45 -7.32 -7.44 17.69
C ASN A 45 -6.12 -8.17 17.08
N HIS A 46 -6.30 -9.48 16.88
CA HIS A 46 -5.30 -10.29 16.17
C HIS A 46 -5.32 -9.93 14.68
N CYS A 47 -4.12 -9.69 14.11
CA CYS A 47 -3.97 -9.29 12.71
C CYS A 47 -2.93 -10.17 12.02
N GLU A 48 -3.30 -10.76 10.90
CA GLU A 48 -2.39 -11.49 10.03
C GLU A 48 -1.93 -10.60 8.87
N VAL A 49 -0.62 -10.45 8.72
CA VAL A 49 0.00 -9.64 7.67
C VAL A 49 0.70 -10.56 6.69
N TYR A 50 0.34 -10.44 5.42
CA TYR A 50 0.92 -11.22 4.32
C TYR A 50 1.89 -10.35 3.54
N THR A 51 3.12 -10.84 3.35
CA THR A 51 4.18 -10.16 2.60
C THR A 51 4.89 -11.14 1.67
N ASP A 52 5.34 -10.65 0.52
CA ASP A 52 6.15 -11.43 -0.43
C ASP A 52 7.67 -11.29 -0.16
N HIS A 53 8.06 -10.51 0.82
CA HIS A 53 9.46 -10.32 1.19
C HIS A 53 9.88 -11.21 2.35
N LYS A 54 10.64 -12.26 2.05
CA LYS A 54 11.07 -13.28 3.04
C LYS A 54 11.83 -12.69 4.23
N SER A 55 12.61 -11.63 4.02
CA SER A 55 13.44 -11.05 5.08
C SER A 55 12.64 -10.40 6.20
N LEU A 56 11.39 -9.98 5.96
CA LEU A 56 10.55 -9.44 7.03
C LEU A 56 10.23 -10.46 8.12
N LYS A 57 10.17 -11.74 7.77
CA LYS A 57 9.99 -12.82 8.76
C LYS A 57 11.11 -12.84 9.80
N TYR A 58 12.32 -12.44 9.42
CA TYR A 58 13.50 -12.49 10.28
C TYR A 58 13.80 -11.16 10.98
N ILE A 59 13.14 -10.08 10.60
CA ILE A 59 13.43 -8.74 11.17
C ILE A 59 13.20 -8.69 12.68
N PHE A 60 12.27 -9.49 13.19
CA PHE A 60 11.99 -9.58 14.63
C PHE A 60 13.08 -10.34 15.42
N THR A 61 13.90 -11.12 14.72
CA THR A 61 14.96 -11.94 15.33
C THR A 61 16.36 -11.38 15.10
N GLN A 62 16.49 -10.34 14.27
CA GLN A 62 17.78 -9.72 13.99
C GLN A 62 18.30 -8.94 15.19
N LYS A 63 19.58 -9.19 15.54
CA LYS A 63 20.25 -8.49 16.65
C LYS A 63 20.69 -7.07 16.27
N GLU A 64 21.04 -6.86 15.01
CA GLU A 64 21.52 -5.57 14.50
C GLU A 64 20.44 -4.89 13.68
N LEU A 65 19.79 -3.93 14.30
CA LEU A 65 18.77 -3.11 13.67
C LEU A 65 19.22 -1.66 13.67
N ASN A 66 18.99 -0.95 12.57
CA ASN A 66 19.20 0.48 12.54
C ASN A 66 18.13 1.21 13.39
N LEU A 67 18.39 2.48 13.73
CA LEU A 67 17.50 3.27 14.60
C LEU A 67 16.08 3.38 14.06
N ARG A 68 15.89 3.43 12.73
CA ARG A 68 14.60 3.49 12.08
C ARG A 68 13.84 2.18 12.26
N GLN A 69 14.49 1.06 12.00
CA GLN A 69 13.91 -0.27 12.17
C GLN A 69 13.51 -0.52 13.62
N ARG A 70 14.34 -0.12 14.60
CA ARG A 70 14.02 -0.22 16.03
C ARG A 70 12.74 0.53 16.39
N ARG A 71 12.60 1.78 15.92
CA ARG A 71 11.38 2.59 16.14
C ARG A 71 10.13 1.96 15.54
N TRP A 72 10.28 1.37 14.35
CA TRP A 72 9.16 0.68 13.73
C TRP A 72 8.78 -0.60 14.46
N LEU A 73 9.75 -1.37 14.93
CA LEU A 73 9.48 -2.57 15.71
C LEU A 73 8.86 -2.25 17.07
N GLU A 74 9.26 -1.17 17.72
CA GLU A 74 8.60 -0.71 18.95
C GLU A 74 7.13 -0.36 18.71
N LEU A 75 6.82 0.30 17.60
CA LEU A 75 5.44 0.59 17.23
C LEU A 75 4.65 -0.69 16.94
N ILE A 76 5.26 -1.65 16.26
CA ILE A 76 4.62 -2.93 15.92
C ILE A 76 4.30 -3.76 17.17
N LYS A 77 5.08 -3.64 18.25
CA LYS A 77 4.83 -4.34 19.53
C LYS A 77 3.50 -3.99 20.18
N ASP A 78 2.93 -2.82 19.86
CA ASP A 78 1.61 -2.42 20.36
C ASP A 78 0.46 -3.21 19.72
N TYR A 79 0.75 -4.01 18.69
CA TYR A 79 -0.24 -4.77 17.94
C TYR A 79 0.02 -6.27 18.04
N ASP A 80 -1.04 -7.05 18.07
CA ASP A 80 -0.96 -8.52 17.97
C ASP A 80 -0.89 -8.93 16.50
N ILE A 81 0.33 -8.98 15.96
CA ILE A 81 0.59 -9.22 14.54
C ILE A 81 1.32 -10.54 14.34
N ARG A 82 0.84 -11.30 13.37
CA ARG A 82 1.54 -12.45 12.81
C ARG A 82 1.91 -12.20 11.35
N LEU A 83 3.21 -12.30 11.03
CA LEU A 83 3.70 -12.15 9.65
C LEU A 83 3.75 -13.50 8.94
N HIS A 84 3.16 -13.53 7.74
CA HIS A 84 3.18 -14.68 6.86
C HIS A 84 3.86 -14.33 5.54
N TYR A 85 4.75 -15.20 5.10
CA TYR A 85 5.30 -15.10 3.77
C TYR A 85 4.27 -15.61 2.75
N HIS A 86 3.98 -14.77 1.76
CA HIS A 86 3.07 -15.11 0.67
C HIS A 86 3.75 -14.80 -0.66
N PRO A 87 3.93 -15.79 -1.57
CA PRO A 87 4.61 -15.55 -2.84
C PRO A 87 3.98 -14.40 -3.62
N GLY A 88 4.80 -13.55 -4.25
CA GLY A 88 4.34 -12.34 -4.95
C GLY A 88 3.25 -12.59 -6.00
N LYS A 89 3.29 -13.75 -6.69
CA LYS A 89 2.24 -14.15 -7.63
C LYS A 89 0.84 -14.30 -7.02
N ALA A 90 0.75 -14.52 -5.72
CA ALA A 90 -0.50 -14.65 -4.98
C ALA A 90 -0.89 -13.33 -4.29
N ASN A 91 0.05 -12.38 -4.14
CA ASN A 91 -0.17 -11.08 -3.51
C ASN A 91 -0.48 -9.97 -4.54
N VAL A 92 -1.38 -10.27 -5.47
CA VAL A 92 -1.69 -9.44 -6.64
C VAL A 92 -2.15 -8.04 -6.26
N VAL A 93 -2.97 -7.91 -5.23
CA VAL A 93 -3.55 -6.61 -4.82
C VAL A 93 -2.47 -5.70 -4.24
N ALA A 94 -1.62 -6.21 -3.35
CA ALA A 94 -0.52 -5.43 -2.79
C ALA A 94 0.49 -5.01 -3.87
N ASP A 95 0.81 -5.91 -4.82
CA ASP A 95 1.68 -5.59 -5.95
C ASP A 95 1.07 -4.48 -6.82
N ALA A 96 -0.20 -4.55 -7.14
CA ALA A 96 -0.90 -3.52 -7.90
C ALA A 96 -0.88 -2.16 -7.18
N LEU A 97 -1.13 -2.13 -5.86
CA LEU A 97 -1.11 -0.91 -5.05
C LEU A 97 0.30 -0.33 -4.85
N SER A 98 1.35 -1.16 -4.94
CA SER A 98 2.74 -0.72 -4.80
C SER A 98 3.31 -0.12 -6.09
N ARG A 99 2.71 -0.43 -7.24
CA ARG A 99 3.14 0.12 -8.53
C ARG A 99 2.71 1.57 -8.66
N LYS A 100 3.65 2.41 -9.08
CA LYS A 100 3.33 3.76 -9.50
C LYS A 100 2.53 3.65 -10.80
N SER A 101 1.20 3.75 -10.73
CA SER A 101 0.40 3.92 -11.93
C SER A 101 0.75 5.27 -12.53
N HIS A 102 1.45 5.26 -13.65
CA HIS A 102 1.43 6.40 -14.54
C HIS A 102 0.02 6.43 -15.13
N VAL A 103 -0.84 7.25 -14.59
CA VAL A 103 -2.03 7.66 -15.30
C VAL A 103 -1.50 8.37 -16.53
N ASN A 104 -1.59 7.72 -17.70
CA ASN A 104 -1.29 8.38 -18.94
C ASN A 104 -2.21 9.59 -19.00
N THR A 105 -1.62 10.77 -19.06
CA THR A 105 -2.35 12.01 -19.19
C THR A 105 -3.13 11.96 -20.49
N LEU A 106 -4.45 11.74 -20.40
CA LEU A 106 -5.33 11.79 -21.56
C LEU A 106 -5.62 13.26 -21.82
N MET A 107 -5.35 13.71 -23.04
CA MET A 107 -5.82 15.03 -23.48
C MET A 107 -7.35 15.02 -23.52
N THR A 108 -7.99 15.97 -22.87
CA THR A 108 -9.45 16.05 -22.66
C THR A 108 -10.28 16.13 -23.95
N GLY A 109 -9.66 16.13 -25.12
CA GLY A 109 -10.35 16.16 -26.42
C GLY A 109 -10.56 14.80 -27.10
N GLU A 110 -9.99 13.72 -26.56
CA GLU A 110 -9.88 12.45 -27.30
C GLU A 110 -10.39 11.22 -26.52
N LEU A 111 -11.22 11.40 -25.51
CA LEU A 111 -11.81 10.26 -24.80
C LEU A 111 -12.88 9.60 -25.68
N PRO A 112 -12.72 8.32 -26.08
CA PRO A 112 -13.79 7.57 -26.72
C PRO A 112 -15.01 7.53 -25.79
N GLN A 113 -16.21 7.67 -26.36
CA GLN A 113 -17.47 7.68 -25.60
C GLN A 113 -17.62 6.43 -24.72
N GLU A 114 -17.20 5.26 -25.22
CA GLU A 114 -17.22 3.99 -24.48
C GLU A 114 -16.40 4.07 -23.18
N LEU A 115 -15.20 4.65 -23.23
CA LEU A 115 -14.34 4.81 -22.05
C LEU A 115 -14.92 5.80 -21.04
N ALA A 116 -15.63 6.82 -21.50
CA ALA A 116 -16.31 7.78 -20.62
C ALA A 116 -17.52 7.16 -19.91
N GLU A 117 -18.18 6.21 -20.54
CA GLU A 117 -19.29 5.45 -19.93
C GLU A 117 -18.75 4.47 -18.87
N ASP A 118 -17.70 3.71 -19.18
CA ASP A 118 -17.02 2.81 -18.25
C ASP A 118 -16.50 3.54 -16.99
N LEU A 119 -15.95 4.75 -17.16
CA LEU A 119 -15.48 5.58 -16.04
C LEU A 119 -16.63 6.07 -15.15
N ARG A 120 -17.80 6.35 -15.72
CA ARG A 120 -19.00 6.70 -14.95
C ARG A 120 -19.56 5.51 -14.16
N GLU A 121 -19.57 4.31 -14.74
CA GLU A 121 -19.97 3.10 -14.03
C GLU A 121 -19.07 2.79 -12.84
N LEU A 122 -17.79 3.14 -12.92
CA LEU A 122 -16.82 2.99 -11.83
C LEU A 122 -16.89 4.12 -10.79
N CYS A 123 -17.84 5.05 -10.92
CA CYS A 123 -17.93 6.25 -10.06
C CYS A 123 -16.65 7.10 -10.03
N LEU A 124 -15.92 7.15 -11.13
CA LEU A 124 -14.73 7.97 -11.28
C LEU A 124 -15.09 9.30 -11.96
N GLU A 125 -14.64 10.39 -11.37
CA GLU A 125 -14.86 11.72 -11.92
C GLU A 125 -13.58 12.25 -12.59
N ILE A 126 -13.70 12.78 -13.80
CA ILE A 126 -12.60 13.40 -14.52
C ILE A 126 -12.58 14.87 -14.14
N VAL A 127 -11.55 15.28 -13.39
CA VAL A 127 -11.35 16.68 -13.03
C VAL A 127 -10.35 17.32 -13.97
N PRO A 128 -10.78 18.23 -14.86
CA PRO A 128 -9.87 18.92 -15.75
C PRO A 128 -9.03 19.95 -15.00
N ARG A 129 -7.71 19.85 -15.04
CA ARG A 129 -6.76 20.84 -14.54
C ARG A 129 -5.97 21.42 -15.71
N GLY A 130 -6.50 22.47 -16.30
CA GLY A 130 -5.90 23.09 -17.49
C GLY A 130 -6.02 22.19 -18.71
N TYR A 131 -4.90 21.86 -19.36
CA TYR A 131 -4.86 20.93 -20.50
C TYR A 131 -4.71 19.46 -20.10
N LEU A 132 -4.69 19.17 -18.81
CA LEU A 132 -4.45 17.84 -18.25
C LEU A 132 -5.66 17.43 -17.40
N ALA A 133 -6.15 16.21 -17.62
CA ALA A 133 -7.16 15.59 -16.76
C ALA A 133 -6.52 14.61 -15.78
N THR A 134 -6.93 14.65 -14.53
CA THR A 134 -6.53 13.68 -13.49
C THR A 134 -7.78 12.91 -13.08
N LEU A 135 -7.65 11.59 -12.93
CA LEU A 135 -8.70 10.76 -12.33
C LEU A 135 -8.60 10.88 -10.82
N GLU A 136 -9.64 11.41 -10.19
CA GLU A 136 -9.82 11.38 -8.73
C GLU A 136 -10.89 10.33 -8.39
N ILE A 137 -10.56 9.52 -7.38
CA ILE A 137 -11.45 8.46 -6.84
C ILE A 137 -12.16 9.02 -5.62
#